data_d1e90a0d882bbbde036d1e7033e2861e
#
_entry.id   d1e90a0d882bbbde036d1e7033e2861e
#
_cell.length_a   1.000
_cell.length_b   1.000
_cell.length_c   1.000
_cell.angle_alpha   90.00
_cell.angle_beta   90.00
_cell.angle_gamma   90.00
#
_symmetry.space_group_name_H-M   'P 1'
#
loop_
_entity.id
_entity.type
_entity.pdbx_description
1 polymer ?
#
loop_
_entity_poly.entity_id
_entity_poly.type
_entity_poly.pdbx_seq_one_letter_code
_entity_poly.pdbx_strand_id
1 'polypeptide(L)'
;MTEPSRPTQLGQVVAQPNSPEEARLERVPNPHPGTTFLTRFTAPEFTSLCPVTGQPDFAHLVIDYVADGWLVESKSLKLYLTSFRNHGAFHEDCTVRIGKDIATLLEPTWLRIGGYWYPRGGIPIDVFWQTGTPPNALWLPDQAVPAYRGRG
;
A
#
# COMPACT_ATOMS: atom_id res chain seq x y z
N MET A 1 -17.28 20.41 -15.62
CA MET A 1 -16.50 20.26 -14.38
C MET A 1 -17.07 19.05 -13.64
N THR A 2 -16.33 17.97 -13.60
CA THR A 2 -16.66 16.85 -12.73
C THR A 2 -16.39 17.31 -11.29
N GLU A 3 -17.40 17.28 -10.43
CA GLU A 3 -17.21 17.53 -9.01
C GLU A 3 -16.07 16.64 -8.47
N PRO A 4 -15.19 17.17 -7.60
CA PRO A 4 -14.21 16.34 -6.94
C PRO A 4 -14.96 15.22 -6.22
N SER A 5 -14.59 13.97 -6.54
CA SER A 5 -15.25 12.80 -5.97
C SER A 5 -15.15 12.85 -4.44
N ARG A 6 -16.27 13.09 -3.77
CA ARG A 6 -16.32 13.01 -2.30
C ARG A 6 -16.09 11.55 -1.90
N PRO A 7 -15.26 11.31 -0.88
CA PRO A 7 -15.11 9.96 -0.33
C PRO A 7 -16.47 9.41 0.09
N THR A 8 -16.78 8.19 -0.33
CA THR A 8 -18.07 7.56 -0.05
C THR A 8 -18.05 6.72 1.22
N GLN A 9 -16.86 6.33 1.67
CA GLN A 9 -16.66 5.45 2.82
C GLN A 9 -16.27 6.21 4.10
N LEU A 10 -15.69 7.39 3.95
CA LEU A 10 -15.26 8.21 5.09
C LEU A 10 -16.45 8.59 5.97
N GLY A 11 -16.37 8.31 7.27
CA GLY A 11 -17.40 8.61 8.25
C GLY A 11 -18.63 7.71 8.18
N GLN A 12 -18.65 6.70 7.31
CA GLN A 12 -19.73 5.72 7.18
C GLN A 12 -19.38 4.38 7.81
N VAL A 13 -20.40 3.64 8.21
CA VAL A 13 -20.24 2.22 8.53
C VAL A 13 -20.24 1.45 7.22
N VAL A 14 -19.09 0.89 6.86
CA VAL A 14 -18.90 0.15 5.62
C VAL A 14 -18.55 -1.29 5.95
N ALA A 15 -19.20 -2.25 5.28
CA ALA A 15 -18.84 -3.65 5.41
C ALA A 15 -17.41 -3.87 4.89
N GLN A 16 -16.66 -4.73 5.58
CA GLN A 16 -15.32 -5.09 5.15
C GLN A 16 -15.39 -5.87 3.84
N PRO A 17 -14.65 -5.48 2.78
CA PRO A 17 -14.64 -6.24 1.53
C PRO A 17 -14.00 -7.62 1.73
N ASN A 18 -14.52 -8.62 1.02
CA ASN A 18 -14.04 -10.00 1.12
C ASN A 18 -12.85 -10.30 0.19
N SER A 19 -12.61 -9.42 -0.79
CA SER A 19 -11.52 -9.58 -1.76
C SER A 19 -11.03 -8.21 -2.23
N PRO A 20 -9.80 -8.11 -2.77
CA PRO A 20 -9.30 -6.86 -3.35
C PRO A 20 -10.16 -6.34 -4.51
N GLU A 21 -10.83 -7.23 -5.25
CA GLU A 21 -11.73 -6.87 -6.35
C GLU A 21 -12.99 -6.14 -5.85
N GLU A 22 -13.45 -6.46 -4.64
CA GLU A 22 -14.59 -5.81 -3.99
C GLU A 22 -14.22 -4.51 -3.29
N ALA A 23 -12.94 -4.36 -2.94
CA ALA A 23 -12.46 -3.18 -2.23
C ALA A 23 -12.42 -1.96 -3.16
N ARG A 24 -12.75 -0.80 -2.61
CA ARG A 24 -12.78 0.45 -3.33
C ARG A 24 -11.77 1.42 -2.74
N LEU A 25 -10.66 1.63 -3.45
CA LEU A 25 -9.72 2.71 -3.13
C LEU A 25 -10.33 4.05 -3.56
N GLU A 26 -10.22 5.04 -2.67
CA GLU A 26 -10.70 6.39 -2.91
C GLU A 26 -9.57 7.41 -2.78
N ARG A 27 -9.74 8.55 -3.42
CA ARG A 27 -8.80 9.66 -3.40
C ARG A 27 -9.49 10.97 -3.03
N VAL A 28 -8.74 11.89 -2.46
CA VAL A 28 -9.19 13.24 -2.15
C VAL A 28 -8.24 14.25 -2.79
N PRO A 29 -8.69 15.48 -3.11
CA PRO A 29 -7.80 16.49 -3.66
C PRO A 29 -6.63 16.80 -2.72
N ASN A 30 -5.43 16.96 -3.30
CA ASN A 30 -4.28 17.43 -2.56
C ASN A 30 -4.47 18.91 -2.18
N PRO A 31 -4.48 19.28 -0.89
CA PRO A 31 -4.66 20.67 -0.47
C PRO A 31 -3.43 21.55 -0.69
N HIS A 32 -2.28 20.97 -1.07
CA HIS A 32 -1.03 21.68 -1.32
C HIS A 32 -0.45 21.36 -2.71
N PRO A 33 -1.20 21.63 -3.80
CA PRO A 33 -0.69 21.40 -5.14
C PRO A 33 0.57 22.25 -5.39
N GLY A 34 1.56 21.67 -6.07
CA GLY A 34 2.83 22.34 -6.32
C GLY A 34 3.83 22.29 -5.16
N THR A 35 3.45 21.78 -4.00
CA THR A 35 4.37 21.55 -2.87
C THR A 35 4.85 20.11 -2.89
N THR A 36 6.17 19.91 -2.85
CA THR A 36 6.75 18.56 -2.79
C THR A 36 6.84 18.09 -1.35
N PHE A 37 6.16 17.03 -1.03
CA PHE A 37 6.24 16.38 0.27
C PHE A 37 6.04 14.87 0.14
N LEU A 38 6.60 14.12 1.08
CA LEU A 38 6.47 12.67 1.14
C LEU A 38 5.38 12.29 2.14
N THR A 39 4.49 11.40 1.72
CA THR A 39 3.52 10.75 2.61
C THR A 39 3.89 9.28 2.74
N ARG A 40 3.94 8.78 3.97
CA ARG A 40 4.23 7.37 4.27
C ARG A 40 3.06 6.72 4.97
N PHE A 41 2.63 5.59 4.45
CA PHE A 41 1.79 4.64 5.15
C PHE A 41 2.59 3.41 5.55
N THR A 42 2.40 2.98 6.78
CA THR A 42 3.03 1.78 7.31
C THR A 42 1.94 0.81 7.74
N ALA A 43 1.96 -0.40 7.20
CA ALA A 43 1.03 -1.47 7.55
C ALA A 43 1.82 -2.66 8.11
N PRO A 44 2.11 -2.67 9.43
CA PRO A 44 2.99 -3.69 10.03
C PRO A 44 2.30 -5.04 10.24
N GLU A 45 1.00 -5.11 10.10
CA GLU A 45 0.19 -6.31 10.33
C GLU A 45 -0.55 -6.77 9.08
N PHE A 46 0.03 -6.52 7.90
CA PHE A 46 -0.58 -6.95 6.65
C PHE A 46 -0.58 -8.47 6.56
N THR A 47 -1.69 -9.03 6.07
CA THR A 47 -1.84 -10.48 5.91
C THR A 47 -2.55 -10.83 4.60
N SER A 48 -2.12 -11.93 4.00
CA SER A 48 -2.74 -12.57 2.84
C SER A 48 -2.68 -14.09 3.00
N LEU A 49 -3.04 -14.83 1.96
CA LEU A 49 -2.93 -16.29 1.96
C LEU A 49 -1.95 -16.75 0.89
N CYS A 50 -1.30 -17.87 1.17
CA CYS A 50 -0.57 -18.61 0.15
C CYS A 50 -1.55 -19.15 -0.90
N PRO A 51 -1.33 -18.88 -2.19
CA PRO A 51 -2.25 -19.36 -3.22
C PRO A 51 -2.21 -20.88 -3.42
N VAL A 52 -1.19 -21.54 -2.90
CA VAL A 52 -1.01 -23.01 -3.03
C VAL A 52 -1.52 -23.73 -1.81
N THR A 53 -1.12 -23.31 -0.60
CA THR A 53 -1.42 -24.04 0.65
C THR A 53 -2.60 -23.45 1.44
N GLY A 54 -3.01 -22.20 1.15
CA GLY A 54 -4.00 -21.48 1.94
C GLY A 54 -3.51 -21.06 3.32
N GLN A 55 -2.21 -21.23 3.62
CA GLN A 55 -1.64 -20.77 4.88
C GLN A 55 -1.57 -19.23 4.92
N PRO A 56 -1.75 -18.62 6.10
CA PRO A 56 -1.61 -17.17 6.23
C PRO A 56 -0.17 -16.72 6.03
N ASP A 57 -0.03 -15.63 5.29
CA ASP A 57 1.22 -14.89 5.11
C ASP A 57 1.12 -13.54 5.79
N PHE A 58 2.23 -13.04 6.30
CA PHE A 58 2.32 -11.77 7.01
C PHE A 58 3.42 -10.91 6.42
N ALA A 59 3.16 -9.60 6.39
CA ALA A 59 4.14 -8.64 5.91
C ALA A 59 4.05 -7.32 6.68
N HIS A 60 5.18 -6.62 6.70
CA HIS A 60 5.25 -5.21 7.02
C HIS A 60 5.34 -4.44 5.71
N LEU A 61 4.30 -3.71 5.36
CA LEU A 61 4.29 -2.87 4.15
C LEU A 61 4.65 -1.43 4.50
N VAL A 62 5.50 -0.83 3.68
CA VAL A 62 5.80 0.61 3.73
C VAL A 62 5.51 1.20 2.36
N ILE A 63 4.60 2.16 2.31
CA ILE A 63 4.17 2.83 1.08
C ILE A 63 4.53 4.30 1.20
N ASP A 64 5.40 4.77 0.33
CA ASP A 64 5.81 6.17 0.24
C ASP A 64 5.34 6.75 -1.08
N TYR A 65 4.76 7.95 -1.06
CA TYR A 65 4.46 8.63 -2.30
C TYR A 65 4.59 10.15 -2.20
N VAL A 66 4.85 10.77 -3.33
CA VAL A 66 4.84 12.22 -3.52
C VAL A 66 3.60 12.55 -4.33
N ALA A 67 2.63 13.21 -3.70
CA ALA A 67 1.37 13.55 -4.34
C ALA A 67 1.59 14.59 -5.45
N ASP A 68 0.81 14.46 -6.53
CA ASP A 68 0.56 15.53 -7.47
C ASP A 68 -0.81 16.17 -7.12
N GLY A 69 -1.86 15.83 -7.82
CA GLY A 69 -3.20 16.37 -7.58
C GLY A 69 -4.03 15.66 -6.51
N TRP A 70 -3.65 14.44 -6.09
CA TRP A 70 -4.49 13.57 -5.29
C TRP A 70 -3.76 12.93 -4.12
N LEU A 71 -4.49 12.80 -3.00
CA LEU A 71 -4.09 11.99 -1.85
C LEU A 71 -4.96 10.74 -1.77
N VAL A 72 -4.41 9.63 -1.27
CA VAL A 72 -5.23 8.46 -0.97
C VAL A 72 -6.08 8.72 0.28
N GLU A 73 -7.35 8.33 0.23
CA GLU A 73 -8.22 8.40 1.40
C GLU A 73 -7.89 7.23 2.34
N SER A 74 -7.52 7.54 3.58
CA SER A 74 -6.89 6.58 4.49
C SER A 74 -7.80 5.45 4.95
N LYS A 75 -9.09 5.69 5.11
CA LYS A 75 -10.05 4.63 5.46
C LYS A 75 -10.25 3.65 4.32
N SER A 76 -10.32 4.14 3.09
CA SER A 76 -10.41 3.28 1.91
C SER A 76 -9.16 2.43 1.74
N LEU A 77 -7.99 2.99 2.02
CA LEU A 77 -6.73 2.24 2.01
C LEU A 77 -6.74 1.12 3.06
N LYS A 78 -7.18 1.43 4.28
CA LYS A 78 -7.33 0.43 5.34
C LYS A 78 -8.22 -0.74 4.89
N LEU A 79 -9.38 -0.45 4.33
CA LEU A 79 -10.31 -1.48 3.85
C LEU A 79 -9.73 -2.26 2.67
N TYR A 80 -9.04 -1.58 1.76
CA TYR A 80 -8.36 -2.22 0.64
C TYR A 80 -7.28 -3.18 1.11
N LEU A 81 -6.38 -2.76 1.99
CA LEU A 81 -5.33 -3.64 2.52
C LEU A 81 -5.92 -4.83 3.29
N THR A 82 -6.96 -4.61 4.09
CA THR A 82 -7.62 -5.69 4.84
C THR A 82 -8.33 -6.69 3.91
N SER A 83 -8.72 -6.27 2.72
CA SER A 83 -9.38 -7.15 1.74
C SER A 83 -8.51 -8.30 1.24
N PHE A 84 -7.19 -8.19 1.40
CA PHE A 84 -6.24 -9.26 1.05
C PHE A 84 -6.21 -10.40 2.07
N ARG A 85 -6.81 -10.22 3.24
CA ARG A 85 -6.70 -11.17 4.35
C ARG A 85 -7.03 -12.62 3.99
N ASN A 86 -8.04 -12.83 3.15
CA ASN A 86 -8.44 -14.15 2.68
C ASN A 86 -8.17 -14.35 1.18
N HIS A 87 -7.27 -13.56 0.61
CA HIS A 87 -6.92 -13.58 -0.79
C HIS A 87 -5.58 -14.27 -1.02
N GLY A 88 -5.57 -15.30 -1.86
CA GLY A 88 -4.35 -16.01 -2.23
C GLY A 88 -3.53 -15.25 -3.27
N ALA A 89 -2.31 -14.88 -2.91
CA ALA A 89 -1.36 -14.22 -3.80
C ALA A 89 0.08 -14.52 -3.39
N PHE A 90 0.97 -14.64 -4.37
CA PHE A 90 2.40 -14.65 -4.08
C PHE A 90 2.84 -13.30 -3.50
N HIS A 91 3.90 -13.32 -2.69
CA HIS A 91 4.41 -12.12 -2.01
C HIS A 91 4.77 -11.01 -3.01
N GLU A 92 5.42 -11.38 -4.10
CA GLU A 92 5.84 -10.47 -5.17
C GLU A 92 4.62 -9.85 -5.88
N ASP A 93 3.67 -10.68 -6.26
CA ASP A 93 2.45 -10.23 -6.94
C ASP A 93 1.62 -9.32 -6.04
N CYS A 94 1.42 -9.71 -4.80
CA CYS A 94 0.67 -8.93 -3.82
C CYS A 94 1.27 -7.54 -3.61
N THR A 95 2.58 -7.47 -3.35
CA THR A 95 3.28 -6.21 -3.11
C THR A 95 3.23 -5.28 -4.33
N VAL A 96 3.55 -5.81 -5.50
CA VAL A 96 3.57 -5.03 -6.75
C VAL A 96 2.15 -4.57 -7.13
N ARG A 97 1.15 -5.42 -6.98
CA ARG A 97 -0.25 -5.07 -7.24
C ARG A 97 -0.70 -3.89 -6.36
N ILE A 98 -0.43 -3.94 -5.06
CA ILE A 98 -0.79 -2.85 -4.15
C ILE A 98 -0.16 -1.53 -4.60
N GLY A 99 1.13 -1.55 -4.92
CA GLY A 99 1.83 -0.36 -5.42
C GLY A 99 1.21 0.18 -6.72
N LYS A 100 0.92 -0.71 -7.67
CA LYS A 100 0.32 -0.32 -8.96
C LYS A 100 -1.10 0.22 -8.80
N ASP A 101 -1.92 -0.39 -7.98
CA ASP A 101 -3.30 0.06 -7.75
C ASP A 101 -3.33 1.47 -7.16
N ILE A 102 -2.46 1.75 -6.19
CA ILE A 102 -2.35 3.08 -5.60
C ILE A 102 -1.80 4.09 -6.62
N ALA A 103 -0.76 3.72 -7.37
CA ALA A 103 -0.18 4.59 -8.40
C ALA A 103 -1.19 4.92 -9.50
N THR A 104 -2.01 3.96 -9.92
CA THR A 104 -3.07 4.18 -10.91
C THR A 104 -4.15 5.13 -10.39
N LEU A 105 -4.52 4.99 -9.11
CA LEU A 105 -5.51 5.85 -8.48
C LEU A 105 -5.04 7.29 -8.37
N LEU A 106 -3.81 7.50 -7.90
CA LEU A 106 -3.30 8.82 -7.51
C LEU A 106 -2.61 9.57 -8.63
N GLU A 107 -2.06 8.85 -9.62
CA GLU A 107 -1.15 9.43 -10.63
C GLU A 107 -0.08 10.32 -9.96
N PRO A 108 0.66 9.78 -8.97
CA PRO A 108 1.57 10.59 -8.15
C PRO A 108 2.81 11.01 -8.95
N THR A 109 3.50 12.02 -8.45
CA THR A 109 4.82 12.38 -8.98
C THR A 109 5.80 11.22 -8.81
N TRP A 110 5.71 10.51 -7.70
CA TRP A 110 6.51 9.32 -7.42
C TRP A 110 5.85 8.47 -6.34
N LEU A 111 6.02 7.16 -6.45
CA LEU A 111 5.57 6.20 -5.45
C LEU A 111 6.56 5.05 -5.36
N ARG A 112 6.79 4.57 -4.15
CA ARG A 112 7.46 3.29 -3.90
C ARG A 112 6.72 2.49 -2.85
N ILE A 113 6.85 1.17 -2.91
CA ILE A 113 6.39 0.24 -1.89
C ILE A 113 7.51 -0.73 -1.54
N GLY A 114 7.68 -1.01 -0.25
CA GLY A 114 8.46 -2.11 0.27
C GLY A 114 7.54 -3.09 0.97
N GLY A 115 7.58 -4.36 0.56
CA GLY A 115 6.89 -5.45 1.23
C GLY A 115 7.91 -6.35 1.92
N TYR A 116 7.91 -6.32 3.24
CA TYR A 116 8.83 -7.12 4.07
C TYR A 116 8.07 -8.30 4.63
N TRP A 117 8.19 -9.44 3.96
CA TRP A 117 7.41 -10.63 4.26
C TRP A 117 8.10 -11.51 5.28
N TYR A 118 7.31 -12.07 6.18
CA TYR A 118 7.78 -13.03 7.15
C TYR A 118 8.17 -14.34 6.45
N PRO A 119 9.13 -15.10 7.04
CA PRO A 119 9.68 -16.25 6.34
C PRO A 119 8.68 -17.36 6.10
N ARG A 120 8.88 -18.03 4.95
CA ARG A 120 8.32 -19.33 4.63
C ARG A 120 9.45 -20.30 4.42
N GLY A 121 9.36 -21.47 5.05
CA GLY A 121 10.47 -22.42 5.04
C GLY A 121 11.77 -21.81 5.58
N GLY A 122 11.67 -20.82 6.48
CA GLY A 122 12.81 -20.10 7.05
C GLY A 122 13.39 -18.99 6.16
N ILE A 123 12.80 -18.71 4.98
CA ILE A 123 13.31 -17.73 4.02
C ILE A 123 12.38 -16.50 4.01
N PRO A 124 12.84 -15.33 4.51
CA PRO A 124 12.12 -14.07 4.34
C PRO A 124 12.29 -13.56 2.92
N ILE A 125 11.26 -12.85 2.41
CA ILE A 125 11.28 -12.23 1.09
C ILE A 125 10.96 -10.76 1.25
N ASP A 126 11.84 -9.89 0.73
CA ASP A 126 11.58 -8.47 0.64
C ASP A 126 11.33 -8.12 -0.83
N VAL A 127 10.25 -7.40 -1.09
CA VAL A 127 9.82 -7.01 -2.45
C VAL A 127 9.74 -5.50 -2.53
N PHE A 128 10.39 -4.93 -3.55
CA PHE A 128 10.44 -3.48 -3.75
C PHE A 128 9.95 -3.14 -5.14
N TRP A 129 9.11 -2.11 -5.22
CA TRP A 129 8.64 -1.56 -6.50
C TRP A 129 8.50 -0.05 -6.40
N GLN A 130 8.76 0.65 -7.50
CA GLN A 130 8.59 2.10 -7.58
C GLN A 130 8.20 2.55 -8.99
N THR A 131 7.65 3.76 -9.11
CA THR A 131 7.18 4.33 -10.39
C THR A 131 8.28 5.03 -11.20
N GLY A 132 9.51 5.01 -10.76
CA GLY A 132 10.63 5.71 -11.39
C GLY A 132 11.56 6.25 -10.31
N THR A 133 12.16 7.40 -10.55
CA THR A 133 13.07 8.03 -9.58
C THR A 133 12.34 9.08 -8.74
N PRO A 134 12.70 9.23 -7.45
CA PRO A 134 12.12 10.27 -6.62
C PRO A 134 12.56 11.67 -7.10
N PRO A 135 11.76 12.73 -6.80
CA PRO A 135 12.18 14.10 -7.07
C PRO A 135 13.53 14.44 -6.46
N ASN A 136 14.32 15.25 -7.16
CA ASN A 136 15.59 15.74 -6.65
C ASN A 136 15.39 16.53 -5.33
N ALA A 137 16.33 16.38 -4.41
CA ALA A 137 16.33 17.04 -3.11
C ALA A 137 15.13 16.70 -2.19
N LEU A 138 14.35 15.67 -2.53
CA LEU A 138 13.33 15.15 -1.61
C LEU A 138 14.02 14.53 -0.40
N TRP A 139 13.59 14.93 0.79
CA TRP A 139 13.97 14.20 1.99
C TRP A 139 13.23 12.84 2.00
N LEU A 140 14.02 11.78 1.84
CA LEU A 140 13.53 10.41 1.72
C LEU A 140 14.05 9.60 2.91
N PRO A 141 13.25 9.46 3.99
CA PRO A 141 13.68 8.69 5.14
C PRO A 141 13.79 7.19 4.80
N ASP A 142 14.69 6.50 5.47
CA ASP A 142 14.78 5.04 5.36
C ASP A 142 13.45 4.39 5.73
N GLN A 143 13.17 3.21 5.16
CA GLN A 143 11.95 2.49 5.49
C GLN A 143 11.96 1.92 6.91
N ALA A 144 13.14 1.83 7.53
CA ALA A 144 13.34 1.48 8.94
C ALA A 144 12.76 0.11 9.34
N VAL A 145 12.57 -0.79 8.38
CA VAL A 145 12.16 -2.16 8.66
C VAL A 145 13.43 -3.00 8.82
N PRO A 146 13.69 -3.54 10.01
CA PRO A 146 14.87 -4.36 10.22
C PRO A 146 14.80 -5.66 9.43
N ALA A 147 15.96 -6.16 9.01
CA ALA A 147 16.05 -7.49 8.43
C ALA A 147 15.52 -8.53 9.43
N TYR A 148 14.80 -9.52 8.95
CA TYR A 148 14.30 -10.59 9.80
C TYR A 148 15.44 -11.40 10.38
N ARG A 149 15.44 -11.58 11.70
CA ARG A 149 16.49 -12.29 12.44
C ARG A 149 15.98 -13.50 13.23
N GLY A 150 14.75 -13.93 13.02
CA GLY A 150 14.15 -14.98 13.82
C GLY A 150 13.83 -14.50 15.25
N ARG A 151 14.05 -15.38 16.23
CA ARG A 151 13.77 -15.12 17.65
C ARG A 151 14.89 -14.37 18.37
N GLY A 152 15.94 -14.13 17.70
CA GLY A 152 17.12 -13.50 18.31
C GLY A 152 17.13 -12.01 18.26
#